data_b5b2e5143844e6f70ebd34664ee73169
#
_entry.id   b5b2e5143844e6f70ebd34664ee73169
#
_cell.length_a   1.000
_cell.length_b   1.000
_cell.length_c   1.000
_cell.angle_alpha   90.00
_cell.angle_beta   90.00
_cell.angle_gamma   90.00
#
_symmetry.space_group_name_H-M   'P 1'
#
loop_
_entity.id
_entity.type
_entity.pdbx_description
1 polymer ?
#
loop_
_entity_poly.entity_id
_entity_poly.type
_entity_poly.pdbx_seq_one_letter_code
_entity_poly.pdbx_strand_id
1 'polypeptide(L)'
;MFVNKRYNLLKYEGVIFLRTVRELNDFWRFTKLPAGMNISKDNVISPEYEDASWQPVVLPHTYNSEDSTGRMTAADGVDYYRGTVCYRRNLALSYEELSGKELYLEFEGANTVAEVYINGRFAGEHSGGYSAFRFDITDYIHPYKDNLIAVIVSNAPTDYIAPITDNGDFTKMGGLYRGVKLIAVEPVHIALNDSGSCGVYITPRNISETSADIGI
;
A
#
# COMPACT_ATOMS: atom_id res chain seq x y z
N MET A 1 7.88 -21.54 -9.63
CA MET A 1 7.65 -20.32 -8.86
C MET A 1 6.65 -20.67 -7.76
N PHE A 2 7.13 -20.80 -6.51
CA PHE A 2 6.26 -21.23 -5.41
C PHE A 2 5.53 -20.00 -4.85
N VAL A 3 4.23 -19.94 -5.04
CA VAL A 3 3.37 -18.94 -4.39
C VAL A 3 3.19 -19.38 -2.94
N ASN A 4 3.79 -18.66 -1.98
CA ASN A 4 3.56 -18.88 -0.55
C ASN A 4 2.15 -18.40 -0.20
N LYS A 5 1.15 -19.31 -0.29
CA LYS A 5 -0.19 -19.07 0.22
C LYS A 5 -0.19 -19.36 1.72
N ARG A 6 -0.36 -18.34 2.56
CA ARG A 6 -0.62 -18.53 3.99
C ARG A 6 -2.13 -18.56 4.22
N TYR A 7 -2.63 -19.67 4.74
CA TYR A 7 -4.04 -19.81 5.14
C TYR A 7 -4.15 -19.64 6.66
N ASN A 8 -4.90 -18.64 7.10
CA ASN A 8 -5.30 -18.51 8.49
C ASN A 8 -6.73 -19.09 8.64
N LEU A 9 -6.83 -20.22 9.32
CA LEU A 9 -8.10 -20.93 9.56
C LEU A 9 -8.65 -20.52 10.92
N LEU A 10 -9.80 -19.85 10.93
CA LEU A 10 -10.64 -19.73 12.13
C LEU A 10 -11.83 -20.69 11.96
N LYS A 11 -11.98 -21.64 12.87
CA LYS A 11 -13.13 -22.56 12.89
C LYS A 11 -14.11 -22.12 13.97
N TYR A 12 -15.35 -21.84 13.57
CA TYR A 12 -16.46 -21.69 14.49
C TYR A 12 -17.63 -22.55 14.00
N GLU A 13 -18.12 -23.49 14.81
CA GLU A 13 -19.25 -24.39 14.52
C GLU A 13 -19.23 -25.05 13.13
N GLY A 14 -18.06 -25.48 12.66
CA GLY A 14 -17.89 -26.16 11.38
C GLY A 14 -17.77 -25.23 10.17
N VAL A 15 -17.84 -23.92 10.36
CA VAL A 15 -17.58 -22.93 9.31
C VAL A 15 -16.09 -22.62 9.26
N ILE A 16 -15.49 -22.78 8.09
CA ILE A 16 -14.08 -22.42 7.85
C ILE A 16 -14.07 -21.05 7.21
N PHE A 17 -13.65 -20.04 7.96
CA PHE A 17 -13.38 -18.71 7.40
C PHE A 17 -12.01 -18.74 6.71
N LEU A 18 -12.01 -18.70 5.40
CA LEU A 18 -10.79 -18.74 4.61
C LEU A 18 -10.37 -17.29 4.26
N ARG A 19 -9.34 -16.81 4.95
CA ARG A 19 -8.61 -15.61 4.54
C ARG A 19 -7.41 -16.03 3.70
N THR A 20 -7.36 -15.57 2.46
CA THR A 20 -6.18 -15.71 1.61
C THR A 20 -5.39 -14.41 1.59
N VAL A 21 -4.07 -14.52 1.69
CA VAL A 21 -3.16 -13.37 1.59
C VAL A 21 -2.14 -13.71 0.52
N ARG A 22 -2.01 -12.82 -0.48
CA ARG A 22 -1.05 -12.94 -1.57
C ARG A 22 -0.16 -11.70 -1.62
N GLU A 23 1.14 -11.90 -1.57
CA GLU A 23 2.12 -10.84 -1.75
C GLU A 23 2.08 -10.33 -3.21
N LEU A 24 2.07 -9.02 -3.35
CA LEU A 24 2.08 -8.33 -4.64
C LEU A 24 3.37 -7.54 -4.84
N ASN A 25 4.51 -8.08 -4.43
CA ASN A 25 5.78 -7.36 -4.43
C ASN A 25 6.48 -7.34 -5.79
N ASP A 26 6.16 -8.28 -6.68
CA ASP A 26 6.76 -8.41 -8.00
C ASP A 26 5.96 -7.70 -9.10
N PHE A 27 6.60 -7.47 -10.25
CA PHE A 27 5.99 -6.99 -11.50
C PHE A 27 5.46 -5.57 -11.45
N TRP A 28 6.04 -4.70 -10.65
CA TRP A 28 5.74 -3.28 -10.67
C TRP A 28 6.51 -2.56 -11.77
N ARG A 29 5.86 -1.52 -12.32
CA ARG A 29 6.45 -0.51 -13.18
C ARG A 29 6.48 0.81 -12.41
N PHE A 30 7.57 1.54 -12.56
CA PHE A 30 7.85 2.75 -11.79
C PHE A 30 8.30 3.90 -12.69
N THR A 31 7.84 5.10 -12.40
CA THR A 31 8.37 6.33 -12.98
C THR A 31 8.27 7.52 -12.03
N LYS A 32 9.20 8.46 -12.15
CA LYS A 32 9.11 9.78 -11.49
C LYS A 32 8.17 10.66 -12.31
N LEU A 33 7.38 11.51 -11.63
CA LEU A 33 6.47 12.49 -12.22
C LEU A 33 6.91 13.91 -11.83
N PRO A 34 8.08 14.40 -12.30
CA PRO A 34 8.57 15.73 -11.93
C PRO A 34 7.64 16.82 -12.46
N ALA A 35 7.55 17.91 -11.71
CA ALA A 35 6.80 19.10 -12.10
C ALA A 35 7.26 19.61 -13.48
N GLY A 36 6.30 19.92 -14.36
CA GLY A 36 6.60 20.40 -15.73
C GLY A 36 6.70 19.30 -16.79
N MET A 37 6.60 18.02 -16.45
CA MET A 37 6.39 16.97 -17.43
C MET A 37 4.95 17.01 -17.97
N ASN A 38 4.80 16.77 -19.29
CA ASN A 38 3.48 16.63 -19.95
C ASN A 38 2.77 15.30 -19.60
N ILE A 39 3.09 14.71 -18.47
CA ILE A 39 2.46 13.49 -18.00
C ILE A 39 1.46 13.89 -16.91
N SER A 40 0.17 13.91 -17.26
CA SER A 40 -0.86 14.18 -16.25
C SER A 40 -1.10 12.95 -15.38
N LYS A 41 -1.51 13.19 -14.15
CA LYS A 41 -1.97 12.15 -13.22
C LYS A 41 -3.05 11.28 -13.85
N ASP A 42 -4.03 11.91 -14.51
CA ASP A 42 -5.16 11.22 -15.15
C ASP A 42 -4.71 10.22 -16.23
N ASN A 43 -3.63 10.53 -16.93
CA ASN A 43 -3.07 9.62 -17.93
C ASN A 43 -2.46 8.37 -17.27
N VAL A 44 -1.61 8.55 -16.25
CA VAL A 44 -0.84 7.43 -15.67
C VAL A 44 -1.69 6.48 -14.84
N ILE A 45 -2.86 6.90 -14.36
CA ILE A 45 -3.80 6.02 -13.67
C ILE A 45 -4.71 5.24 -14.63
N SER A 46 -4.78 5.64 -15.90
CA SER A 46 -5.62 4.98 -16.92
C SER A 46 -5.07 3.59 -17.31
N PRO A 47 -5.93 2.57 -17.41
CA PRO A 47 -5.53 1.25 -17.94
C PRO A 47 -4.94 1.30 -19.36
N GLU A 48 -5.35 2.28 -20.17
CA GLU A 48 -4.93 2.45 -21.56
C GLU A 48 -3.55 3.10 -21.71
N TYR A 49 -2.98 3.60 -20.59
CA TYR A 49 -1.66 4.22 -20.64
C TYR A 49 -0.54 3.19 -20.80
N GLU A 50 0.32 3.40 -21.79
CA GLU A 50 1.47 2.52 -22.09
C GLU A 50 2.63 2.77 -21.13
N ASP A 51 2.92 1.80 -20.28
CA ASP A 51 3.99 1.86 -19.26
C ASP A 51 5.18 0.93 -19.56
N ALA A 52 5.26 0.36 -20.76
CA ALA A 52 6.30 -0.59 -21.13
C ALA A 52 7.73 0.00 -21.00
N SER A 53 7.88 1.31 -21.18
CA SER A 53 9.14 2.03 -21.04
C SER A 53 9.52 2.36 -19.59
N TRP A 54 8.62 2.12 -18.63
CA TRP A 54 8.88 2.44 -17.23
C TRP A 54 9.85 1.41 -16.62
N GLN A 55 10.56 1.83 -15.58
CA GLN A 55 11.50 0.99 -14.87
C GLN A 55 10.76 -0.19 -14.20
N PRO A 56 11.15 -1.46 -14.45
CA PRO A 56 10.64 -2.58 -13.68
C PRO A 56 11.27 -2.56 -12.28
N VAL A 57 10.42 -2.70 -11.25
CA VAL A 57 10.86 -2.72 -9.85
C VAL A 57 10.18 -3.84 -9.07
N VAL A 58 10.82 -4.25 -7.98
CA VAL A 58 10.30 -5.19 -6.98
C VAL A 58 10.21 -4.46 -5.65
N LEU A 59 9.12 -4.68 -4.92
CA LEU A 59 8.95 -4.10 -3.57
C LEU A 59 9.66 -4.98 -2.52
N PRO A 60 10.18 -4.40 -1.47
CA PRO A 60 10.26 -2.95 -1.12
C PRO A 60 11.10 -2.13 -2.09
N HIS A 61 10.62 -0.93 -2.45
CA HIS A 61 11.33 -0.03 -3.34
C HIS A 61 11.29 1.41 -2.84
N THR A 62 12.46 2.05 -2.79
CA THR A 62 12.58 3.49 -2.60
C THR A 62 13.30 4.11 -3.79
N TYR A 63 12.71 5.15 -4.35
CA TYR A 63 13.31 5.85 -5.49
C TYR A 63 14.47 6.77 -5.09
N ASN A 64 14.77 6.85 -3.79
CA ASN A 64 15.90 7.58 -3.26
C ASN A 64 17.13 6.71 -3.01
N SER A 65 17.07 5.41 -3.30
CA SER A 65 18.23 4.51 -3.15
C SER A 65 19.39 4.86 -4.08
N GLU A 66 19.07 5.44 -5.24
CA GLU A 66 20.05 5.84 -6.25
C GLU A 66 20.41 7.34 -6.17
N ASP A 67 19.71 8.11 -5.34
CA ASP A 67 20.03 9.52 -5.12
C ASP A 67 21.35 9.62 -4.35
N SER A 68 22.12 10.68 -4.58
CA SER A 68 23.35 10.90 -3.82
C SER A 68 23.02 10.96 -2.33
N THR A 69 23.64 10.06 -1.58
CA THR A 69 23.33 9.85 -0.18
C THR A 69 23.72 11.06 0.65
N GLY A 70 22.76 11.92 0.92
CA GLY A 70 22.72 12.72 2.12
C GLY A 70 23.92 13.61 2.41
N ARG A 71 24.54 14.24 1.41
CA ARG A 71 25.28 15.48 1.70
C ARG A 71 24.26 16.60 1.73
N MET A 72 23.77 16.90 2.94
CA MET A 72 23.27 18.24 3.20
C MET A 72 24.44 19.20 2.95
N THR A 73 24.47 19.81 1.79
CA THR A 73 25.34 20.99 1.64
C THR A 73 24.67 22.09 2.44
N ALA A 74 25.39 22.68 3.36
CA ALA A 74 24.89 23.75 4.22
C ALA A 74 24.36 24.98 3.46
N ALA A 75 24.50 25.01 2.13
CA ALA A 75 24.12 26.12 1.27
C ALA A 75 22.81 25.91 0.50
N ASP A 76 22.39 24.65 0.15
CA ASP A 76 21.39 24.44 -0.91
C ASP A 76 20.29 23.47 -0.58
N GLY A 77 20.23 22.88 0.61
CA GLY A 77 19.17 21.94 0.96
C GLY A 77 19.48 20.50 0.52
N VAL A 78 18.46 19.71 0.48
CA VAL A 78 18.47 18.25 0.37
C VAL A 78 18.87 17.78 -1.04
N ASP A 79 19.93 16.99 -1.14
CA ASP A 79 20.43 16.43 -2.40
C ASP A 79 19.77 15.07 -2.75
N TYR A 80 18.44 14.98 -2.66
CA TYR A 80 17.68 13.83 -3.10
C TYR A 80 16.32 14.23 -3.68
N TYR A 81 15.78 13.38 -4.57
CA TYR A 81 14.50 13.67 -5.21
C TYR A 81 13.37 13.73 -4.20
N ARG A 82 12.63 14.84 -4.22
CA ARG A 82 11.43 15.08 -3.42
C ARG A 82 10.31 15.45 -4.37
N GLY A 83 9.32 14.61 -4.48
CA GLY A 83 8.25 14.80 -5.44
C GLY A 83 7.39 13.57 -5.63
N THR A 84 6.63 13.61 -6.70
CA THR A 84 5.61 12.62 -7.00
C THR A 84 6.16 11.56 -7.94
N VAL A 85 5.75 10.31 -7.69
CA VAL A 85 6.08 9.14 -8.51
C VAL A 85 4.83 8.31 -8.75
N CYS A 86 4.87 7.43 -9.75
CA CYS A 86 3.82 6.48 -10.02
C CYS A 86 4.38 5.06 -10.05
N TYR A 87 3.66 4.16 -9.38
CA TYR A 87 3.83 2.71 -9.47
C TYR A 87 2.61 2.11 -10.15
N ARG A 88 2.83 1.19 -11.09
CA ARG A 88 1.75 0.47 -11.78
C ARG A 88 2.00 -1.02 -11.75
N ARG A 89 0.94 -1.80 -11.63
CA ARG A 89 0.99 -3.24 -11.64
C ARG A 89 -0.31 -3.84 -12.15
N ASN A 90 -0.19 -4.79 -13.08
CA ASN A 90 -1.35 -5.61 -13.48
C ASN A 90 -1.68 -6.63 -12.41
N LEU A 91 -2.96 -6.79 -12.13
CA LEU A 91 -3.51 -7.71 -11.14
C LEU A 91 -4.43 -8.72 -11.84
N ALA A 92 -3.89 -9.91 -12.09
CA ALA A 92 -4.71 -11.06 -12.44
C ALA A 92 -5.24 -11.73 -11.17
N LEU A 93 -6.51 -12.10 -11.16
CA LEU A 93 -7.19 -12.73 -10.03
C LEU A 93 -7.60 -14.17 -10.37
N SER A 94 -7.42 -15.07 -9.43
CA SER A 94 -7.90 -16.44 -9.56
C SER A 94 -9.40 -16.52 -9.27
N TYR A 95 -10.06 -17.58 -9.75
CA TYR A 95 -11.45 -17.85 -9.41
C TYR A 95 -11.69 -17.91 -7.90
N GLU A 96 -10.77 -18.51 -7.15
CA GLU A 96 -10.84 -18.62 -5.69
C GLU A 96 -10.79 -17.26 -4.97
N GLU A 97 -10.09 -16.29 -5.54
CA GLU A 97 -10.01 -14.92 -5.01
C GLU A 97 -11.26 -14.10 -5.33
N LEU A 98 -11.97 -14.44 -6.42
CA LEU A 98 -13.15 -13.70 -6.88
C LEU A 98 -14.46 -14.27 -6.34
N SER A 99 -14.54 -15.60 -6.12
CA SER A 99 -15.81 -16.28 -5.86
C SER A 99 -16.40 -15.92 -4.49
N GLY A 100 -17.32 -14.94 -4.48
CA GLY A 100 -18.07 -14.52 -3.29
C GLY A 100 -17.22 -13.87 -2.20
N LYS A 101 -16.00 -13.41 -2.54
CA LYS A 101 -15.06 -12.82 -1.59
C LYS A 101 -15.03 -11.31 -1.68
N GLU A 102 -14.73 -10.68 -0.55
CA GLU A 102 -14.32 -9.28 -0.49
C GLU A 102 -12.80 -9.18 -0.61
N LEU A 103 -12.34 -8.18 -1.36
CA LEU A 103 -10.95 -7.99 -1.73
C LEU A 103 -10.40 -6.69 -1.15
N TYR A 104 -9.28 -6.79 -0.45
CA TYR A 104 -8.57 -5.64 0.11
C TYR A 104 -7.14 -5.58 -0.41
N LEU A 105 -6.68 -4.37 -0.71
CA LEU A 105 -5.26 -4.09 -0.86
C LEU A 105 -4.71 -3.55 0.47
N GLU A 106 -3.69 -4.21 0.98
CA GLU A 106 -2.91 -3.75 2.13
C GLU A 106 -1.55 -3.24 1.66
N PHE A 107 -1.22 -2.05 2.09
CA PHE A 107 0.10 -1.46 1.99
C PHE A 107 0.71 -1.46 3.39
N GLU A 108 1.87 -2.09 3.55
CA GLU A 108 2.57 -2.13 4.85
C GLU A 108 3.24 -0.79 5.20
N GLY A 109 3.39 0.08 4.21
CA GLY A 109 3.86 1.45 4.35
C GLY A 109 4.25 2.08 3.02
N ALA A 110 3.91 3.34 2.86
CA ALA A 110 4.32 4.19 1.75
C ALA A 110 4.69 5.57 2.27
N ASN A 111 5.72 6.20 1.74
CA ASN A 111 6.15 7.49 2.25
C ASN A 111 6.07 8.58 1.18
N THR A 112 5.31 9.64 1.43
CA THR A 112 4.61 10.11 2.66
C THR A 112 3.10 10.11 2.45
N VAL A 113 2.64 10.46 1.25
CA VAL A 113 1.24 10.43 0.80
C VAL A 113 1.12 9.41 -0.31
N ALA A 114 0.12 8.56 -0.24
CA ALA A 114 -0.15 7.57 -1.26
C ALA A 114 -1.62 7.63 -1.68
N GLU A 115 -1.87 7.84 -2.97
CA GLU A 115 -3.18 7.72 -3.58
C GLU A 115 -3.24 6.43 -4.38
N VAL A 116 -4.29 5.64 -4.18
CA VAL A 116 -4.47 4.33 -4.81
C VAL A 116 -5.63 4.37 -5.79
N TYR A 117 -5.39 3.83 -6.97
CA TYR A 117 -6.35 3.73 -8.06
C TYR A 117 -6.44 2.30 -8.56
N ILE A 118 -7.65 1.84 -8.80
CA ILE A 118 -7.94 0.54 -9.41
C ILE A 118 -8.70 0.79 -10.71
N ASN A 119 -8.16 0.32 -11.82
CA ASN A 119 -8.76 0.50 -13.14
C ASN A 119 -9.09 1.97 -13.46
N GLY A 120 -8.21 2.90 -13.05
CA GLY A 120 -8.39 4.35 -13.23
C GLY A 120 -9.33 5.01 -12.22
N ARG A 121 -10.01 4.25 -11.34
CA ARG A 121 -10.92 4.77 -10.33
C ARG A 121 -10.20 4.96 -8.99
N PHE A 122 -10.40 6.10 -8.36
CA PHE A 122 -9.83 6.39 -7.04
C PHE A 122 -10.39 5.45 -5.96
N ALA A 123 -9.53 4.68 -5.31
CA ALA A 123 -9.88 3.76 -4.25
C ALA A 123 -9.65 4.35 -2.85
N GLY A 124 -8.70 5.25 -2.71
CA GLY A 124 -8.43 5.93 -1.45
C GLY A 124 -7.07 6.59 -1.38
N GLU A 125 -6.87 7.36 -0.31
CA GLU A 125 -5.62 8.05 0.03
C GLU A 125 -5.19 7.70 1.45
N HIS A 126 -3.89 7.60 1.64
CA HIS A 126 -3.26 7.52 2.95
C HIS A 126 -2.19 8.58 3.11
N SER A 127 -2.26 9.30 4.23
CA SER A 127 -1.29 10.32 4.63
C SER A 127 -0.58 9.87 5.89
N GLY A 128 0.73 9.60 5.77
CA GLY A 128 1.57 9.12 6.86
C GLY A 128 2.57 8.08 6.37
N GLY A 129 3.84 8.25 6.75
CA GLY A 129 4.93 7.48 6.15
C GLY A 129 5.13 6.07 6.74
N TYR A 130 4.53 5.72 7.88
CA TYR A 130 5.02 4.59 8.68
C TYR A 130 3.98 3.53 9.03
N SER A 131 2.71 3.86 8.98
CA SER A 131 1.61 2.94 9.29
C SER A 131 1.18 2.13 8.07
N ALA A 132 0.71 0.91 8.32
CA ALA A 132 0.00 0.14 7.32
C ALA A 132 -1.40 0.72 7.08
N PHE A 133 -1.89 0.58 5.86
CA PHE A 133 -3.24 1.00 5.49
C PHE A 133 -3.85 0.02 4.49
N ARG A 134 -5.18 0.02 4.42
CA ARG A 134 -5.94 -0.88 3.55
C ARG A 134 -7.06 -0.15 2.85
N PHE A 135 -7.38 -0.63 1.65
CA PHE A 135 -8.56 -0.20 0.90
C PHE A 135 -9.35 -1.42 0.45
N ASP A 136 -10.66 -1.37 0.63
CA ASP A 136 -11.57 -2.30 -0.01
C ASP A 136 -11.61 -1.99 -1.51
N ILE A 137 -11.29 -3.00 -2.31
CA ILE A 137 -11.25 -2.88 -3.76
C ILE A 137 -12.30 -3.75 -4.45
N THR A 138 -13.19 -4.38 -3.72
CA THR A 138 -14.18 -5.34 -4.21
C THR A 138 -14.97 -4.81 -5.40
N ASP A 139 -15.53 -3.59 -5.26
CA ASP A 139 -16.37 -2.96 -6.27
C ASP A 139 -15.59 -2.33 -7.45
N TYR A 140 -14.27 -2.36 -7.39
CA TYR A 140 -13.38 -1.80 -8.43
C TYR A 140 -12.90 -2.86 -9.41
N ILE A 141 -13.03 -4.13 -9.05
CA ILE A 141 -12.47 -5.25 -9.78
C ILE A 141 -13.35 -5.62 -10.96
N HIS A 142 -12.72 -5.81 -12.11
CA HIS A 142 -13.31 -6.45 -13.27
C HIS A 142 -13.05 -7.96 -13.19
N PRO A 143 -14.07 -8.78 -12.92
CA PRO A 143 -13.88 -10.23 -12.88
C PRO A 143 -13.46 -10.75 -14.26
N TYR A 144 -12.55 -11.73 -14.27
CA TYR A 144 -12.06 -12.41 -15.48
C TYR A 144 -11.30 -11.53 -16.48
N LYS A 145 -10.82 -10.37 -16.06
CA LYS A 145 -9.95 -9.50 -16.84
C LYS A 145 -8.74 -9.11 -16.00
N ASP A 146 -7.69 -8.67 -16.68
CA ASP A 146 -6.60 -8.00 -16.00
C ASP A 146 -7.09 -6.69 -15.40
N ASN A 147 -6.73 -6.46 -14.15
CA ASN A 147 -6.99 -5.22 -13.45
C ASN A 147 -5.70 -4.45 -13.30
N LEU A 148 -5.77 -3.14 -13.29
CA LEU A 148 -4.64 -2.26 -13.04
C LEU A 148 -4.69 -1.72 -11.62
N ILE A 149 -3.59 -1.87 -10.89
CA ILE A 149 -3.30 -1.09 -9.68
C ILE A 149 -2.36 0.03 -10.09
N ALA A 150 -2.74 1.28 -9.84
CA ALA A 150 -1.86 2.43 -9.96
C ALA A 150 -1.76 3.15 -8.60
N VAL A 151 -0.55 3.47 -8.17
CA VAL A 151 -0.28 4.14 -6.89
C VAL A 151 0.56 5.37 -7.14
N ILE A 152 0.01 6.52 -6.81
CA ILE A 152 0.73 7.78 -6.83
C ILE A 152 1.31 8.02 -5.43
N VAL A 153 2.62 8.13 -5.33
CA VAL A 153 3.29 8.34 -4.04
C VAL A 153 4.08 9.64 -4.10
N SER A 154 4.04 10.43 -3.04
CA SER A 154 4.80 11.66 -2.92
C SER A 154 5.52 11.75 -1.58
N ASN A 155 6.82 12.08 -1.60
CA ASN A 155 7.60 12.50 -0.43
C ASN A 155 7.86 14.01 -0.42
N ALA A 156 7.12 14.75 -1.23
CA ALA A 156 7.19 16.22 -1.22
C ALA A 156 6.87 16.76 0.19
N PRO A 157 7.45 17.92 0.56
CA PRO A 157 7.14 18.56 1.83
C PRO A 157 5.65 18.82 1.99
N THR A 158 5.16 18.58 3.20
CA THR A 158 3.79 18.90 3.60
C THR A 158 3.84 19.66 4.93
N ASP A 159 2.82 20.46 5.19
CA ASP A 159 2.67 21.22 6.44
C ASP A 159 1.84 20.51 7.51
N TYR A 160 1.30 19.30 7.17
CA TYR A 160 0.39 18.54 8.03
C TYR A 160 0.87 17.12 8.38
N ILE A 161 1.98 16.63 7.79
CA ILE A 161 2.54 15.32 8.11
C ILE A 161 3.92 15.48 8.73
N ALA A 162 4.10 14.97 9.92
CA ALA A 162 5.39 15.01 10.60
C ALA A 162 6.42 14.07 9.94
N PRO A 163 7.69 14.45 9.92
CA PRO A 163 8.26 15.73 10.32
C PRO A 163 7.96 16.82 9.29
N ILE A 164 7.43 17.96 9.76
CA ILE A 164 6.97 19.09 8.90
C ILE A 164 8.14 19.83 8.27
N THR A 165 9.29 19.89 8.94
CA THR A 165 10.44 20.68 8.51
C THR A 165 11.39 19.90 7.61
N ASP A 166 11.93 20.59 6.62
CA ASP A 166 12.98 20.06 5.74
C ASP A 166 14.38 20.09 6.35
N ASN A 167 14.50 20.69 7.53
CA ASN A 167 15.75 20.92 8.26
C ASN A 167 16.10 19.79 9.23
N GLY A 168 15.52 18.60 9.06
CA GLY A 168 15.85 17.44 9.86
C GLY A 168 17.14 16.77 9.41
N ASP A 169 17.86 16.16 10.35
CA ASP A 169 19.11 15.41 10.10
C ASP A 169 18.90 14.06 9.39
N PHE A 170 17.75 13.82 8.76
CA PHE A 170 17.43 12.54 8.13
C PHE A 170 16.73 12.73 6.78
N THR A 171 17.01 11.79 5.86
CA THR A 171 16.42 11.74 4.54
C THR A 171 15.02 11.12 4.61
N LYS A 172 14.02 11.83 4.08
CA LYS A 172 12.66 11.28 3.91
C LYS A 172 12.62 10.46 2.62
N MET A 173 13.05 9.22 2.70
CA MET A 173 13.03 8.32 1.54
C MET A 173 11.59 8.01 1.14
N GLY A 174 11.25 8.27 -0.12
CA GLY A 174 9.92 8.05 -0.68
C GLY A 174 9.76 6.70 -1.35
N GLY A 175 8.51 6.32 -1.59
CA GLY A 175 8.15 5.13 -2.35
C GLY A 175 7.32 4.11 -1.58
N LEU A 176 7.08 2.98 -2.24
CA LEU A 176 6.51 1.77 -1.64
C LEU A 176 7.65 0.98 -0.98
N TYR A 177 8.12 1.47 0.15
CA TYR A 177 9.32 0.95 0.82
C TYR A 177 9.06 -0.26 1.71
N ARG A 178 7.82 -0.76 1.73
CA ARG A 178 7.37 -2.01 2.33
C ARG A 178 6.51 -2.79 1.33
N GLY A 179 6.05 -3.98 1.74
CA GLY A 179 5.27 -4.87 0.91
C GLY A 179 3.85 -4.37 0.63
N VAL A 180 3.27 -4.91 -0.44
CA VAL A 180 1.87 -4.77 -0.79
C VAL A 180 1.23 -6.15 -0.85
N LYS A 181 0.00 -6.29 -0.35
CA LYS A 181 -0.72 -7.56 -0.26
C LYS A 181 -2.12 -7.45 -0.82
N LEU A 182 -2.56 -8.49 -1.50
CA LEU A 182 -3.96 -8.75 -1.75
C LEU A 182 -4.49 -9.67 -0.66
N ILE A 183 -5.58 -9.26 -0.03
CA ILE A 183 -6.29 -10.02 0.98
C ILE A 183 -7.69 -10.34 0.43
N ALA A 184 -8.03 -11.62 0.36
CA ALA A 184 -9.38 -12.05 0.01
C ALA A 184 -10.02 -12.75 1.22
N VAL A 185 -11.21 -12.31 1.59
CA VAL A 185 -11.96 -12.79 2.77
C VAL A 185 -13.39 -13.15 2.41
N GLU A 186 -14.02 -14.00 3.21
CA GLU A 186 -15.45 -14.23 3.13
C GLU A 186 -16.22 -12.95 3.51
N PRO A 187 -17.47 -12.76 3.03
CA PRO A 187 -18.27 -11.58 3.37
C PRO A 187 -18.51 -11.39 4.87
N VAL A 188 -18.46 -12.49 5.62
CA VAL A 188 -18.50 -12.44 7.09
C VAL A 188 -17.08 -12.63 7.62
N HIS A 189 -16.46 -11.57 8.06
CA HIS A 189 -15.09 -11.58 8.55
C HIS A 189 -14.87 -10.49 9.62
N ILE A 190 -13.73 -10.55 10.32
CA ILE A 190 -13.29 -9.47 11.20
C ILE A 190 -12.91 -8.28 10.32
N ALA A 191 -13.43 -7.09 10.64
CA ALA A 191 -13.23 -5.86 9.87
C ALA A 191 -11.76 -5.59 9.55
N LEU A 192 -11.47 -5.30 8.28
CA LEU A 192 -10.12 -5.03 7.78
C LEU A 192 -9.87 -3.54 7.48
N ASN A 193 -10.92 -2.73 7.47
CA ASN A 193 -10.91 -1.31 7.10
C ASN A 193 -10.72 -0.36 8.29
N ASP A 194 -10.29 -0.88 9.44
CA ASP A 194 -9.96 -0.07 10.60
C ASP A 194 -8.48 0.33 10.56
N SER A 195 -8.17 1.28 9.71
CA SER A 195 -6.84 1.95 9.60
C SER A 195 -5.64 0.99 9.58
N GLY A 196 -5.78 -0.19 8.98
CA GLY A 196 -4.72 -1.21 8.94
C GLY A 196 -4.55 -2.02 10.23
N SER A 197 -5.40 -1.82 11.24
CA SER A 197 -5.40 -2.60 12.49
C SER A 197 -5.82 -4.06 12.26
N CYS A 198 -5.67 -4.91 13.28
CA CYS A 198 -6.16 -6.29 13.22
C CYS A 198 -7.69 -6.42 13.37
N GLY A 199 -8.40 -5.31 13.64
CA GLY A 199 -9.84 -5.29 13.87
C GLY A 199 -10.29 -5.93 15.19
N VAL A 200 -9.36 -6.29 16.07
CA VAL A 200 -9.63 -6.89 17.37
C VAL A 200 -8.92 -6.08 18.45
N TYR A 201 -9.68 -5.61 19.43
CA TYR A 201 -9.16 -4.84 20.56
C TYR A 201 -9.30 -5.64 21.86
N ILE A 202 -8.20 -5.79 22.59
CA ILE A 202 -8.15 -6.50 23.84
C ILE A 202 -7.94 -5.49 24.97
N THR A 203 -8.90 -5.41 25.88
CA THR A 203 -8.86 -4.47 27.00
C THR A 203 -8.82 -5.23 28.32
N PRO A 204 -7.67 -5.35 29.00
CA PRO A 204 -7.60 -5.93 30.33
C PRO A 204 -8.16 -4.95 31.38
N ARG A 205 -8.93 -5.48 32.33
CA ARG A 205 -9.51 -4.77 33.47
C ARG A 205 -9.28 -5.56 34.78
N ASN A 206 -9.43 -4.90 35.91
CA ASN A 206 -9.34 -5.54 37.23
C ASN A 206 -8.12 -6.45 37.39
N ILE A 207 -6.96 -5.94 36.93
CA ILE A 207 -5.71 -6.70 36.91
C ILE A 207 -5.19 -6.88 38.34
N SER A 208 -4.89 -8.14 38.71
CA SER A 208 -4.22 -8.53 39.94
C SER A 208 -2.96 -9.37 39.64
N GLU A 209 -2.24 -9.82 40.64
CA GLU A 209 -1.08 -10.70 40.46
C GLU A 209 -1.45 -12.07 39.82
N THR A 210 -2.70 -12.50 39.93
CA THR A 210 -3.13 -13.85 39.55
C THR A 210 -4.30 -13.88 38.60
N SER A 211 -4.95 -12.73 38.27
CA SER A 211 -6.14 -12.68 37.45
C SER A 211 -6.30 -11.34 36.75
N ALA A 212 -7.02 -11.35 35.64
CA ALA A 212 -7.51 -10.16 34.95
C ALA A 212 -8.83 -10.47 34.20
N ASP A 213 -9.71 -9.48 34.12
CA ASP A 213 -10.87 -9.54 33.24
C ASP A 213 -10.45 -9.08 31.85
N ILE A 214 -10.80 -9.83 30.82
CA ILE A 214 -10.43 -9.51 29.43
C ILE A 214 -11.72 -9.17 28.66
N GLY A 215 -11.81 -7.92 28.21
CA GLY A 215 -12.79 -7.50 27.20
C GLY A 215 -12.19 -7.60 25.80
N ILE A 216 -12.95 -8.13 24.85
CA ILE A 216 -12.59 -8.24 23.44
C ILE A 216 -13.67 -7.57 22.61
#